data_3c5bac029716059f9504ce418dc848eb
#
_entry.id   3c5bac029716059f9504ce418dc848eb
#
_cell.length_a   1.000
_cell.length_b   1.000
_cell.length_c   1.000
_cell.angle_alpha   90.00
_cell.angle_beta   90.00
_cell.angle_gamma   90.00
#
_symmetry.space_group_name_H-M   'P 1'
#
loop_
_entity.id
_entity.type
_entity.pdbx_description
1 polymer ?
#
loop_
_entity_poly.entity_id
_entity_poly.type
_entity_poly.pdbx_seq_one_letter_code
_entity_poly.pdbx_strand_id
1 'polypeptide(L)'
;VKEFSEIKDSMHIDWDVPIKMDDGLELRADIFRPIKEGVYPVLITYGPYAKGLPFQQGYPSAWDRMAEKHPDVTRGSSNKYQNWEVVDPEKWVPDGYVCVRVDSRGCGASPGYIDHFSMRETMDFKECIEWAGVQLWSNGNVGINGVSYFGINQWQVASQQPSHLKAMCIWEGASDWYRDMTHHGGILSTFWANWFDMQVKTVQHGLGKNGMINQFNGRPICGNDELSEEQLEVNRCSFGDEIRAHPLNNQYHEERSAVWDKITVPFLSAGNWGGQGLHLRGNTEGFIRAASEQKWLEIHGLEHWTEFYTDYGVNLQKRFFDHFLKGIKNDWLDQPKVQLQVRHIDGFKKRHETEWPIERTTWTKMYMNDAYEMSGEIKNTDSSSITFDAMGDGIDFKSRPFDEETEITGPMALKLFVSSSTEDADLFVVLRLFSDQDNEVVFQGAVDPYTPIAQGWLRASHRKLDQQLSRPWRPYHSHTEKAVLNPGEIVEMDIEIWPTSIVIPKGYYLMLSIQGKDYECPDAQPQKLSNFKNQLKGCGPFLHNDPIDRDARFNGQTSLHFGESRAPYLLLPIIPKQ
;
A
#
# COMPACT_ATOMS: atom_id res chain seq x y z
N VAL A 1 31.46 -10.62 -0.23
CA VAL A 1 30.88 -11.98 -0.14
C VAL A 1 31.28 -12.73 -1.41
N LYS A 2 31.66 -14.02 -1.28
CA LYS A 2 32.05 -14.83 -2.43
C LYS A 2 30.84 -15.62 -2.93
N GLU A 3 30.54 -15.54 -4.24
CA GLU A 3 29.53 -16.37 -4.88
C GLU A 3 29.87 -17.87 -4.79
N PHE A 4 28.86 -18.70 -4.66
CA PHE A 4 28.99 -20.15 -4.77
C PHE A 4 27.64 -20.77 -5.13
N SER A 5 27.69 -21.99 -5.68
CA SER A 5 26.50 -22.74 -6.10
C SER A 5 26.41 -24.06 -5.34
N GLU A 6 25.19 -24.51 -5.07
CA GLU A 6 24.91 -25.82 -4.49
C GLU A 6 23.59 -26.39 -5.05
N ILE A 7 23.46 -27.71 -4.99
CA ILE A 7 22.17 -28.39 -5.20
C ILE A 7 21.63 -28.77 -3.83
N LYS A 8 20.50 -28.19 -3.46
CA LYS A 8 19.89 -28.38 -2.16
C LYS A 8 18.37 -28.20 -2.22
N ASP A 9 17.66 -28.94 -1.36
CA ASP A 9 16.18 -28.85 -1.26
C ASP A 9 15.48 -28.89 -2.64
N SER A 10 15.96 -29.78 -3.52
CA SER A 10 15.47 -29.98 -4.89
C SER A 10 15.63 -28.79 -5.83
N MET A 11 16.53 -27.87 -5.54
CA MET A 11 16.85 -26.71 -6.36
C MET A 11 18.34 -26.60 -6.61
N HIS A 12 18.72 -26.00 -7.73
CA HIS A 12 20.05 -25.43 -7.93
C HIS A 12 20.02 -24.00 -7.41
N ILE A 13 20.87 -23.70 -6.44
CA ILE A 13 20.89 -22.40 -5.79
C ILE A 13 22.25 -21.75 -6.01
N ASP A 14 22.24 -20.54 -6.60
CA ASP A 14 23.42 -19.71 -6.76
C ASP A 14 23.33 -18.55 -5.76
N TRP A 15 24.29 -18.47 -4.86
CA TRP A 15 24.31 -17.51 -3.76
C TRP A 15 25.22 -16.32 -4.05
N ASP A 16 24.78 -15.11 -3.68
CA ASP A 16 25.53 -13.85 -3.75
C ASP A 16 26.15 -13.55 -5.12
N VAL A 17 25.43 -13.91 -6.17
CA VAL A 17 25.83 -13.65 -7.56
C VAL A 17 25.95 -12.15 -7.79
N PRO A 18 27.11 -11.66 -8.29
CA PRO A 18 27.30 -10.25 -8.58
C PRO A 18 26.54 -9.84 -9.84
N ILE A 19 25.82 -8.71 -9.74
CA ILE A 19 25.22 -8.02 -10.90
C ILE A 19 25.86 -6.64 -10.95
N LYS A 20 26.64 -6.40 -12.01
CA LYS A 20 27.36 -5.14 -12.16
C LYS A 20 26.45 -4.06 -12.73
N MET A 21 26.37 -2.93 -12.03
CA MET A 21 25.64 -1.74 -12.45
C MET A 21 26.50 -0.83 -13.35
N ASP A 22 25.86 0.14 -14.01
CA ASP A 22 26.50 1.09 -14.93
C ASP A 22 27.59 1.95 -14.28
N ASP A 23 27.49 2.20 -12.97
CA ASP A 23 28.51 2.92 -12.19
C ASP A 23 29.63 2.02 -11.66
N GLY A 24 29.58 0.73 -11.99
CA GLY A 24 30.58 -0.26 -11.60
C GLY A 24 30.34 -0.92 -10.24
N LEU A 25 29.33 -0.50 -9.47
CA LEU A 25 28.94 -1.18 -8.25
C LEU A 25 28.38 -2.58 -8.57
N GLU A 26 28.67 -3.56 -7.71
CA GLU A 26 28.11 -4.90 -7.82
C GLU A 26 27.04 -5.12 -6.76
N LEU A 27 25.79 -5.29 -7.20
CA LEU A 27 24.72 -5.77 -6.36
C LEU A 27 24.80 -7.29 -6.18
N ARG A 28 24.16 -7.83 -5.17
CA ARG A 28 24.18 -9.26 -4.86
C ARG A 28 22.80 -9.87 -4.99
N ALA A 29 22.72 -10.98 -5.74
CA ALA A 29 21.50 -11.73 -5.98
C ALA A 29 21.63 -13.18 -5.50
N ASP A 30 20.53 -13.76 -5.02
CA ASP A 30 20.36 -15.20 -4.85
C ASP A 30 19.42 -15.72 -5.93
N ILE A 31 19.79 -16.84 -6.57
CA ILE A 31 19.08 -17.43 -7.68
C ILE A 31 18.67 -18.84 -7.34
N PHE A 32 17.39 -19.11 -7.41
CA PHE A 32 16.80 -20.43 -7.18
C PHE A 32 16.24 -20.93 -8.51
N ARG A 33 16.70 -22.09 -8.98
CA ARG A 33 16.32 -22.60 -10.30
C ARG A 33 16.16 -24.14 -10.31
N PRO A 34 15.42 -24.67 -11.31
CA PRO A 34 15.33 -26.10 -11.49
C PRO A 34 16.71 -26.75 -11.66
N ILE A 35 16.88 -27.96 -11.12
CA ILE A 35 18.11 -28.76 -11.30
C ILE A 35 18.23 -29.22 -12.76
N LYS A 36 17.11 -29.50 -13.41
CA LYS A 36 17.10 -29.90 -14.81
C LYS A 36 17.58 -28.74 -15.69
N GLU A 37 18.55 -29.01 -16.55
CA GLU A 37 19.00 -28.04 -17.54
C GLU A 37 17.86 -27.62 -18.47
N GLY A 38 17.81 -26.32 -18.79
CA GLY A 38 16.78 -25.73 -19.63
C GLY A 38 16.74 -24.21 -19.51
N VAL A 39 15.82 -23.60 -20.25
CA VAL A 39 15.54 -22.17 -20.16
C VAL A 39 14.14 -21.99 -19.58
N TYR A 40 14.04 -21.08 -18.62
CA TYR A 40 12.85 -20.89 -17.79
C TYR A 40 12.48 -19.42 -17.68
N PRO A 41 11.20 -19.08 -17.49
CA PRO A 41 10.80 -17.74 -17.12
C PRO A 41 11.36 -17.35 -15.76
N VAL A 42 11.65 -16.06 -15.60
CA VAL A 42 12.28 -15.51 -14.39
C VAL A 42 11.27 -14.66 -13.63
N LEU A 43 11.18 -14.87 -12.32
CA LEU A 43 10.55 -13.96 -11.39
C LEU A 43 11.64 -13.28 -10.57
N ILE A 44 11.71 -11.95 -10.66
CA ILE A 44 12.75 -11.16 -10.00
C ILE A 44 12.15 -10.16 -9.01
N THR A 45 12.85 -9.95 -7.90
CA THR A 45 12.59 -8.88 -6.93
C THR A 45 13.86 -8.11 -6.60
N TYR A 46 13.70 -6.84 -6.28
CA TYR A 46 14.75 -5.91 -5.89
C TYR A 46 14.26 -5.11 -4.68
N GLY A 47 14.96 -5.13 -3.57
CA GLY A 47 14.50 -4.40 -2.40
C GLY A 47 15.41 -4.44 -1.17
N PRO A 48 15.01 -3.73 -0.08
CA PRO A 48 15.90 -3.37 1.01
C PRO A 48 15.87 -4.32 2.21
N TYR A 49 15.12 -5.43 2.17
CA TYR A 49 14.87 -6.24 3.36
C TYR A 49 15.87 -7.36 3.62
N ALA A 50 16.96 -7.40 2.83
CA ALA A 50 17.98 -8.43 2.86
C ALA A 50 17.48 -9.82 2.39
N LYS A 51 17.91 -10.22 1.18
CA LYS A 51 17.58 -11.52 0.58
C LYS A 51 17.94 -12.74 1.42
N GLY A 52 18.85 -12.57 2.37
CA GLY A 52 19.28 -13.62 3.31
C GLY A 52 18.45 -13.70 4.59
N LEU A 53 17.41 -12.86 4.79
CA LEU A 53 16.60 -12.83 6.01
C LEU A 53 15.30 -13.63 5.86
N PRO A 54 15.15 -14.80 6.52
CA PRO A 54 13.90 -15.55 6.48
C PRO A 54 12.76 -14.79 7.12
N PHE A 55 11.53 -14.96 6.62
CA PHE A 55 10.33 -14.29 7.11
C PHE A 55 10.16 -14.48 8.62
N GLN A 56 10.18 -15.73 9.09
CA GLN A 56 9.98 -16.08 10.50
C GLN A 56 11.07 -15.54 11.43
N GLN A 57 12.25 -15.26 10.92
CA GLN A 57 13.34 -14.64 11.68
C GLN A 57 13.22 -13.13 11.74
N GLY A 58 12.92 -12.50 10.62
CA GLY A 58 12.81 -11.04 10.50
C GLY A 58 11.51 -10.48 11.08
N TYR A 59 10.41 -11.22 10.97
CA TYR A 59 9.05 -10.77 11.28
C TYR A 59 8.25 -11.84 12.04
N PRO A 60 8.72 -12.29 13.21
CA PRO A 60 8.20 -13.49 13.88
C PRO A 60 6.71 -13.39 14.21
N SER A 61 6.20 -12.27 14.74
CA SER A 61 4.80 -12.18 15.12
C SER A 61 3.85 -12.16 13.90
N ALA A 62 4.29 -11.60 12.77
CA ALA A 62 3.54 -11.64 11.52
C ALA A 62 3.51 -13.06 10.94
N TRP A 63 4.66 -13.75 10.96
CA TRP A 63 4.75 -15.14 10.54
C TRP A 63 3.85 -16.06 11.36
N ASP A 64 3.94 -15.99 12.68
CA ASP A 64 3.18 -16.86 13.59
C ASP A 64 1.67 -16.68 13.38
N ARG A 65 1.18 -15.45 13.28
CA ARG A 65 -0.24 -15.16 13.01
C ARG A 65 -0.71 -15.74 11.68
N MET A 66 0.08 -15.56 10.62
CA MET A 66 -0.23 -16.08 9.29
C MET A 66 -0.25 -17.61 9.30
N ALA A 67 0.79 -18.24 9.82
CA ALA A 67 0.91 -19.70 9.84
C ALA A 67 -0.18 -20.38 10.68
N GLU A 68 -0.58 -19.76 11.79
CA GLU A 68 -1.67 -20.25 12.66
C GLU A 68 -3.03 -20.17 11.99
N LYS A 69 -3.35 -19.04 11.38
CA LYS A 69 -4.67 -18.79 10.78
C LYS A 69 -4.82 -19.38 9.38
N HIS A 70 -3.73 -19.51 8.65
CA HIS A 70 -3.68 -19.93 7.25
C HIS A 70 -2.60 -21.01 7.04
N PRO A 71 -2.85 -22.27 7.47
CA PRO A 71 -1.85 -23.34 7.41
C PRO A 71 -1.44 -23.73 5.98
N ASP A 72 -2.21 -23.37 4.96
CA ASP A 72 -1.86 -23.57 3.55
C ASP A 72 -0.63 -22.76 3.13
N VAL A 73 -0.34 -21.62 3.79
CA VAL A 73 0.85 -20.81 3.49
C VAL A 73 2.16 -21.55 3.74
N THR A 74 2.19 -22.47 4.71
CA THR A 74 3.37 -23.26 5.05
C THR A 74 3.44 -24.62 4.37
N ARG A 75 2.33 -25.06 3.76
CA ARG A 75 2.23 -26.41 3.16
C ARG A 75 3.06 -26.51 1.88
N GLY A 76 3.75 -27.62 1.72
CA GLY A 76 4.52 -27.91 0.50
C GLY A 76 5.85 -27.14 0.41
N SER A 77 6.34 -26.60 1.50
CA SER A 77 7.62 -25.90 1.61
C SER A 77 8.31 -26.22 2.93
N SER A 78 9.62 -26.16 2.96
CA SER A 78 10.38 -26.18 4.22
C SER A 78 10.32 -24.84 4.95
N ASN A 79 9.88 -23.79 4.27
CA ASN A 79 9.83 -22.38 4.71
C ASN A 79 11.20 -21.76 5.04
N LYS A 80 12.30 -22.42 4.73
CA LYS A 80 13.66 -21.89 4.97
C LYS A 80 14.00 -20.74 4.02
N TYR A 81 13.42 -20.77 2.81
CA TYR A 81 13.68 -19.80 1.75
C TYR A 81 12.53 -18.81 1.57
N GLN A 82 11.48 -18.90 2.37
CA GLN A 82 10.38 -17.94 2.35
C GLN A 82 10.81 -16.66 3.08
N ASN A 83 10.94 -15.59 2.32
CA ASN A 83 11.29 -14.27 2.82
C ASN A 83 10.06 -13.35 2.85
N TRP A 84 10.21 -12.23 3.51
CA TRP A 84 9.20 -11.18 3.61
C TRP A 84 8.84 -10.62 2.24
N GLU A 85 7.55 -10.67 1.89
CA GLU A 85 6.95 -10.00 0.71
C GLU A 85 7.40 -10.50 -0.67
N VAL A 86 8.06 -11.63 -0.76
CA VAL A 86 8.54 -12.23 -2.02
C VAL A 86 8.11 -13.69 -2.16
N VAL A 87 8.14 -14.20 -3.38
CA VAL A 87 7.73 -15.60 -3.67
C VAL A 87 8.59 -16.61 -2.92
N ASP A 88 7.98 -17.70 -2.47
CA ASP A 88 8.69 -18.85 -1.91
C ASP A 88 9.22 -19.73 -3.05
N PRO A 89 10.54 -19.83 -3.27
CA PRO A 89 11.10 -20.56 -4.39
C PRO A 89 10.76 -22.05 -4.37
N GLU A 90 10.55 -22.69 -3.20
CA GLU A 90 10.14 -24.07 -3.13
C GLU A 90 8.74 -24.31 -3.70
N LYS A 91 7.90 -23.29 -3.79
CA LYS A 91 6.57 -23.34 -4.43
C LYS A 91 6.58 -23.00 -5.92
N TRP A 92 7.63 -22.33 -6.43
CA TRP A 92 7.69 -21.84 -7.80
C TRP A 92 8.68 -22.58 -8.70
N VAL A 93 9.85 -22.93 -8.17
CA VAL A 93 10.89 -23.64 -8.92
C VAL A 93 10.41 -25.01 -9.46
N PRO A 94 9.65 -25.83 -8.69
CA PRO A 94 9.12 -27.08 -9.19
C PRO A 94 8.21 -26.93 -10.41
N ASP A 95 7.56 -25.78 -10.56
CA ASP A 95 6.69 -25.47 -11.70
C ASP A 95 7.44 -24.82 -12.87
N GLY A 96 8.77 -24.86 -12.86
CA GLY A 96 9.61 -24.39 -13.97
C GLY A 96 9.78 -22.88 -14.01
N TYR A 97 9.99 -22.25 -12.87
CA TYR A 97 10.39 -20.86 -12.73
C TYR A 97 11.80 -20.74 -12.15
N VAL A 98 12.49 -19.69 -12.52
CA VAL A 98 13.68 -19.20 -11.82
C VAL A 98 13.27 -18.04 -10.95
N CYS A 99 13.63 -18.09 -9.66
CA CYS A 99 13.37 -17.00 -8.71
C CYS A 99 14.69 -16.26 -8.41
N VAL A 100 14.74 -14.96 -8.66
CA VAL A 100 15.91 -14.10 -8.43
C VAL A 100 15.55 -13.06 -7.37
N ARG A 101 16.36 -12.99 -6.31
CA ARG A 101 16.23 -11.99 -5.25
C ARG A 101 17.46 -11.11 -5.22
N VAL A 102 17.31 -9.83 -5.44
CA VAL A 102 18.40 -8.85 -5.44
C VAL A 102 18.28 -7.97 -4.20
N ASP A 103 19.36 -7.90 -3.42
CA ASP A 103 19.50 -6.87 -2.40
C ASP A 103 19.69 -5.52 -3.07
N SER A 104 18.87 -4.54 -2.70
CA SER A 104 19.03 -3.18 -3.21
C SER A 104 20.32 -2.53 -2.70
N ARG A 105 20.74 -1.49 -3.37
CA ARG A 105 21.95 -0.72 -3.05
C ARG A 105 21.99 -0.32 -1.58
N GLY A 106 23.08 -0.68 -0.87
CA GLY A 106 23.30 -0.40 0.53
C GLY A 106 22.59 -1.33 1.52
N CYS A 107 21.87 -2.35 1.06
CA CYS A 107 21.11 -3.26 1.90
C CYS A 107 21.63 -4.70 1.77
N GLY A 108 21.49 -5.49 2.84
CA GLY A 108 21.88 -6.89 2.86
C GLY A 108 23.33 -7.11 2.44
N ALA A 109 23.54 -7.93 1.42
CA ALA A 109 24.88 -8.22 0.88
C ALA A 109 25.34 -7.20 -0.18
N SER A 110 24.49 -6.27 -0.62
CA SER A 110 24.81 -5.25 -1.63
C SER A 110 25.39 -3.99 -0.99
N PRO A 111 26.60 -3.55 -1.38
CA PRO A 111 27.17 -2.29 -0.90
C PRO A 111 26.48 -1.07 -1.54
N GLY A 112 26.85 0.12 -1.09
CA GLY A 112 26.46 1.39 -1.69
C GLY A 112 25.60 2.27 -0.79
N TYR A 113 25.07 3.34 -1.38
CA TYR A 113 24.28 4.35 -0.70
C TYR A 113 22.79 4.05 -0.77
N ILE A 114 22.12 4.07 0.38
CA ILE A 114 20.67 3.84 0.49
C ILE A 114 19.92 5.14 0.14
N ASP A 115 19.10 5.09 -0.90
CA ASP A 115 18.18 6.14 -1.28
C ASP A 115 16.91 5.54 -1.91
N HIS A 116 15.93 5.24 -1.04
CA HIS A 116 14.76 4.47 -1.41
C HIS A 116 13.90 5.11 -2.47
N PHE A 117 13.44 4.25 -3.40
CA PHE A 117 12.58 4.61 -4.52
C PHE A 117 13.16 5.69 -5.44
N SER A 118 14.44 6.05 -5.27
CA SER A 118 15.13 7.01 -6.13
C SER A 118 15.21 6.52 -7.58
N MET A 119 15.46 7.43 -8.50
CA MET A 119 15.73 7.06 -9.90
C MET A 119 16.95 6.13 -10.00
N ARG A 120 17.94 6.24 -9.10
CA ARG A 120 19.07 5.33 -9.04
C ARG A 120 18.64 3.90 -8.76
N GLU A 121 17.81 3.66 -7.75
CA GLU A 121 17.27 2.33 -7.49
C GLU A 121 16.42 1.80 -8.65
N THR A 122 15.61 2.65 -9.26
CA THR A 122 14.80 2.28 -10.44
C THR A 122 15.67 1.82 -11.59
N MET A 123 16.77 2.52 -11.86
CA MET A 123 17.71 2.15 -12.93
C MET A 123 18.50 0.88 -12.58
N ASP A 124 18.93 0.72 -11.32
CA ASP A 124 19.55 -0.53 -10.85
C ASP A 124 18.60 -1.72 -11.07
N PHE A 125 17.32 -1.56 -10.72
CA PHE A 125 16.33 -2.62 -10.92
C PHE A 125 16.12 -2.94 -12.41
N LYS A 126 16.07 -1.91 -13.27
CA LYS A 126 16.02 -2.10 -14.73
C LYS A 126 17.20 -2.93 -15.22
N GLU A 127 18.42 -2.60 -14.81
CA GLU A 127 19.61 -3.36 -15.18
C GLU A 127 19.57 -4.81 -14.70
N CYS A 128 19.04 -5.05 -13.48
CA CYS A 128 18.84 -6.41 -12.97
C CYS A 128 17.85 -7.22 -13.81
N ILE A 129 16.77 -6.59 -14.31
CA ILE A 129 15.79 -7.24 -15.19
C ILE A 129 16.44 -7.61 -16.54
N GLU A 130 17.19 -6.68 -17.15
CA GLU A 130 17.88 -6.92 -18.41
C GLU A 130 18.96 -8.00 -18.24
N TRP A 131 19.72 -7.96 -17.16
CA TRP A 131 20.70 -8.99 -16.82
C TRP A 131 20.06 -10.38 -16.69
N ALA A 132 18.93 -10.49 -15.97
CA ALA A 132 18.23 -11.75 -15.79
C ALA A 132 17.68 -12.32 -17.10
N GLY A 133 17.23 -11.45 -18.02
CA GLY A 133 16.68 -11.84 -19.32
C GLY A 133 17.69 -12.50 -20.26
N VAL A 134 18.98 -12.24 -20.10
CA VAL A 134 20.05 -12.77 -21.00
C VAL A 134 20.84 -13.93 -20.40
N GLN A 135 20.49 -14.40 -19.21
CA GLN A 135 21.18 -15.53 -18.58
C GLN A 135 20.90 -16.85 -19.32
N LEU A 136 21.86 -17.77 -19.28
CA LEU A 136 21.75 -19.06 -19.98
C LEU A 136 20.55 -19.91 -19.55
N TRP A 137 20.09 -19.75 -18.33
CA TRP A 137 18.93 -20.43 -17.79
C TRP A 137 17.60 -19.68 -18.01
N SER A 138 17.64 -18.48 -18.60
CA SER A 138 16.47 -17.65 -18.86
C SER A 138 15.88 -17.88 -20.25
N ASN A 139 14.56 -17.94 -20.35
CA ASN A 139 13.88 -17.94 -21.65
C ASN A 139 13.68 -16.52 -22.23
N GLY A 140 14.24 -15.50 -21.60
CA GLY A 140 14.13 -14.10 -21.99
C GLY A 140 12.88 -13.38 -21.46
N ASN A 141 11.96 -14.07 -20.81
CA ASN A 141 10.75 -13.50 -20.24
C ASN A 141 10.92 -13.31 -18.73
N VAL A 142 10.99 -12.07 -18.31
CA VAL A 142 11.10 -11.69 -16.89
C VAL A 142 9.78 -11.12 -16.41
N GLY A 143 9.32 -11.60 -15.27
CA GLY A 143 8.19 -11.08 -14.51
C GLY A 143 8.63 -10.53 -13.16
N ILE A 144 7.84 -9.62 -12.62
CA ILE A 144 8.02 -9.10 -11.25
C ILE A 144 6.82 -9.51 -10.42
N ASN A 145 7.06 -10.03 -9.22
CA ASN A 145 6.01 -10.48 -8.30
C ASN A 145 6.41 -10.21 -6.86
N GLY A 146 5.68 -9.38 -6.16
CA GLY A 146 5.97 -9.07 -4.76
C GLY A 146 4.99 -8.09 -4.14
N VAL A 147 5.08 -7.97 -2.82
CA VAL A 147 4.18 -7.18 -1.97
C VAL A 147 4.90 -5.90 -1.54
N SER A 148 4.15 -4.81 -1.33
CA SER A 148 4.61 -3.58 -0.70
C SER A 148 5.79 -2.93 -1.43
N TYR A 149 6.99 -2.86 -0.84
CA TYR A 149 8.18 -2.33 -1.52
C TYR A 149 8.40 -3.00 -2.89
N PHE A 150 8.29 -4.34 -2.91
CA PHE A 150 8.40 -5.15 -4.12
C PHE A 150 7.19 -5.05 -5.06
N GLY A 151 6.13 -4.39 -4.63
CA GLY A 151 4.97 -3.99 -5.45
C GLY A 151 5.11 -2.55 -5.97
N ILE A 152 5.46 -1.61 -5.08
CA ILE A 152 5.60 -0.18 -5.39
C ILE A 152 6.63 0.05 -6.51
N ASN A 153 7.81 -0.55 -6.39
CA ASN A 153 8.89 -0.34 -7.36
C ASN A 153 8.62 -0.98 -8.73
N GLN A 154 7.63 -1.86 -8.85
CA GLN A 154 7.19 -2.38 -10.14
C GLN A 154 6.63 -1.28 -11.03
N TRP A 155 5.81 -0.38 -10.48
CA TRP A 155 5.28 0.77 -11.21
C TRP A 155 6.40 1.66 -11.75
N GLN A 156 7.42 1.92 -10.93
CA GLN A 156 8.55 2.76 -11.31
C GLN A 156 9.40 2.13 -12.42
N VAL A 157 9.81 0.87 -12.26
CA VAL A 157 10.67 0.21 -13.23
C VAL A 157 9.95 -0.09 -14.55
N ALA A 158 8.66 -0.41 -14.50
CA ALA A 158 7.84 -0.57 -15.71
C ALA A 158 7.73 0.73 -16.51
N SER A 159 7.74 1.89 -15.83
CA SER A 159 7.79 3.21 -16.48
C SER A 159 9.08 3.43 -17.29
N GLN A 160 10.15 2.68 -17.00
CA GLN A 160 11.41 2.69 -17.75
C GLN A 160 11.41 1.70 -18.91
N GLN A 161 10.36 0.94 -19.10
CA GLN A 161 10.15 -0.01 -20.21
C GLN A 161 11.34 -0.97 -20.47
N PRO A 162 11.76 -1.79 -19.45
CA PRO A 162 12.81 -2.77 -19.68
C PRO A 162 12.38 -3.77 -20.77
N SER A 163 13.29 -4.11 -21.69
CA SER A 163 12.94 -4.94 -22.86
C SER A 163 12.55 -6.38 -22.50
N HIS A 164 13.14 -6.90 -21.41
CA HIS A 164 12.86 -8.26 -20.93
C HIS A 164 11.67 -8.34 -19.97
N LEU A 165 11.12 -7.22 -19.47
CA LEU A 165 9.94 -7.23 -18.62
C LEU A 165 8.70 -7.55 -19.45
N LYS A 166 8.00 -8.66 -19.10
CA LYS A 166 6.85 -9.15 -19.86
C LYS A 166 5.53 -9.16 -19.09
N ALA A 167 5.58 -9.19 -17.76
CA ALA A 167 4.39 -9.21 -16.92
C ALA A 167 4.70 -8.81 -15.49
N MET A 168 3.69 -8.30 -14.78
CA MET A 168 3.81 -7.86 -13.39
C MET A 168 2.62 -8.31 -12.55
N CYS A 169 2.88 -8.75 -11.32
CA CYS A 169 1.88 -8.86 -10.26
C CYS A 169 2.24 -7.90 -9.13
N ILE A 170 1.43 -6.86 -8.96
CA ILE A 170 1.65 -5.81 -7.97
C ILE A 170 0.72 -6.08 -6.77
N TRP A 171 1.26 -6.66 -5.72
CA TRP A 171 0.52 -6.92 -4.49
C TRP A 171 0.71 -5.77 -3.51
N GLU A 172 -0.41 -5.15 -3.14
CA GLU A 172 -0.43 -4.05 -2.17
C GLU A 172 0.69 -3.02 -2.47
N GLY A 173 0.65 -2.47 -3.68
CA GLY A 173 1.63 -1.55 -4.22
C GLY A 173 1.04 -0.15 -4.42
N ALA A 174 1.38 0.77 -3.50
CA ALA A 174 1.18 2.20 -3.71
C ALA A 174 1.88 2.68 -4.99
N SER A 175 1.43 3.78 -5.58
CA SER A 175 1.92 4.23 -6.89
C SER A 175 2.29 5.71 -6.96
N ASP A 176 1.84 6.50 -6.01
CA ASP A 176 2.07 7.94 -5.91
C ASP A 176 2.79 8.24 -4.61
N TRP A 177 4.06 8.66 -4.71
CA TRP A 177 4.91 8.88 -3.54
C TRP A 177 4.37 9.95 -2.60
N TYR A 178 3.75 10.99 -3.16
CA TYR A 178 3.11 12.03 -2.36
C TYR A 178 1.78 11.58 -1.75
N ARG A 179 0.79 11.25 -2.61
CA ARG A 179 -0.62 11.07 -2.20
C ARG A 179 -0.89 9.77 -1.48
N ASP A 180 -0.17 8.70 -1.85
CA ASP A 180 -0.37 7.39 -1.26
C ASP A 180 0.54 7.16 -0.05
N MET A 181 1.75 7.72 -0.06
CA MET A 181 2.84 7.28 0.80
C MET A 181 3.30 8.31 1.82
N THR A 182 3.66 9.52 1.40
CA THR A 182 4.30 10.47 2.30
C THR A 182 3.37 11.51 2.90
N HIS A 183 2.34 11.96 2.17
CA HIS A 183 1.43 13.02 2.59
C HIS A 183 0.00 12.70 2.18
N HIS A 184 -0.82 12.25 3.12
CA HIS A 184 -2.22 12.01 2.85
C HIS A 184 -3.02 13.32 2.93
N GLY A 185 -3.57 13.75 1.80
CA GLY A 185 -4.25 15.04 1.73
C GLY A 185 -3.36 16.25 2.11
N GLY A 186 -2.05 16.13 1.99
CA GLY A 186 -1.08 17.15 2.39
C GLY A 186 -0.56 17.01 3.82
N ILE A 187 -1.04 16.04 4.60
CA ILE A 187 -0.63 15.79 5.99
C ILE A 187 0.48 14.73 6.00
N LEU A 188 1.60 15.03 6.64
CA LEU A 188 2.77 14.14 6.68
C LEU A 188 2.47 12.84 7.44
N SER A 189 2.73 11.71 6.79
CA SER A 189 2.73 10.39 7.42
C SER A 189 4.06 10.13 8.12
N THR A 190 4.01 9.64 9.36
CA THR A 190 5.20 9.26 10.13
C THR A 190 5.65 7.83 9.89
N PHE A 191 4.93 7.07 9.07
CA PHE A 191 5.24 5.67 8.79
C PHE A 191 6.67 5.46 8.27
N TRP A 192 7.07 6.21 7.24
CA TRP A 192 8.34 5.95 6.53
C TRP A 192 9.58 6.20 7.39
N ALA A 193 9.59 7.23 8.23
CA ALA A 193 10.68 7.46 9.16
C ALA A 193 10.83 6.30 10.16
N ASN A 194 9.72 5.82 10.70
CA ASN A 194 9.71 4.67 11.62
C ASN A 194 10.11 3.36 10.91
N TRP A 195 9.58 3.13 9.70
CA TRP A 195 9.92 1.98 8.87
C TRP A 195 11.43 1.93 8.55
N PHE A 196 12.02 3.04 8.20
CA PHE A 196 13.44 3.13 7.88
C PHE A 196 14.32 2.69 9.06
N ASP A 197 13.99 3.15 10.26
CA ASP A 197 14.71 2.77 11.48
C ASP A 197 14.54 1.28 11.83
N MET A 198 13.34 0.73 11.64
CA MET A 198 13.00 -0.62 12.09
C MET A 198 13.34 -1.72 11.09
N GLN A 199 13.20 -1.45 9.80
CA GLN A 199 13.25 -2.49 8.76
C GLN A 199 14.45 -2.33 7.81
N VAL A 200 15.04 -1.15 7.68
CA VAL A 200 16.15 -0.90 6.76
C VAL A 200 17.48 -0.79 7.48
N LYS A 201 17.60 0.08 8.47
CA LYS A 201 18.86 0.22 9.22
C LYS A 201 19.32 -1.09 9.86
N THR A 202 18.39 -1.94 10.27
CA THR A 202 18.66 -3.25 10.88
C THR A 202 19.26 -4.28 9.92
N VAL A 203 19.20 -4.02 8.61
CA VAL A 203 19.75 -4.88 7.56
C VAL A 203 20.66 -4.11 6.59
N GLN A 204 21.14 -2.93 6.98
CA GLN A 204 22.07 -2.14 6.19
C GLN A 204 23.35 -2.93 5.92
N HIS A 205 23.87 -2.84 4.70
CA HIS A 205 25.16 -3.44 4.35
C HIS A 205 26.29 -2.88 5.23
N GLY A 206 27.18 -3.75 5.66
CA GLY A 206 28.34 -3.35 6.47
C GLY A 206 28.12 -3.44 7.97
N LEU A 207 27.00 -3.97 8.46
CA LEU A 207 26.81 -4.28 9.87
C LEU A 207 27.72 -5.43 10.35
N GLY A 208 28.23 -6.28 9.45
CA GLY A 208 29.16 -7.35 9.73
C GLY A 208 28.69 -8.23 10.90
N LYS A 209 29.54 -8.39 11.91
CA LYS A 209 29.23 -9.19 13.14
C LYS A 209 28.11 -8.60 14.00
N ASN A 210 27.75 -7.32 13.82
CA ASN A 210 26.64 -6.69 14.52
C ASN A 210 25.30 -6.93 13.79
N GLY A 211 25.34 -7.44 12.55
CA GLY A 211 24.19 -7.84 11.79
C GLY A 211 23.66 -9.21 12.15
N MET A 212 22.47 -9.53 11.64
CA MET A 212 21.85 -10.84 11.86
C MET A 212 22.58 -11.95 11.08
N ILE A 213 22.53 -13.17 11.62
CA ILE A 213 22.95 -14.40 10.96
C ILE A 213 21.71 -15.20 10.59
N ASN A 214 21.62 -15.66 9.35
CA ASN A 214 20.52 -16.51 8.90
C ASN A 214 20.47 -17.81 9.73
N GLN A 215 19.34 -18.04 10.39
CA GLN A 215 19.17 -19.17 11.33
C GLN A 215 19.21 -20.55 10.67
N PHE A 216 19.02 -20.66 9.36
CA PHE A 216 18.97 -21.95 8.64
C PHE A 216 20.30 -22.34 7.98
N ASN A 217 21.12 -21.36 7.61
CA ASN A 217 22.38 -21.63 6.88
C ASN A 217 23.62 -21.00 7.50
N GLY A 218 23.47 -20.21 8.58
CA GLY A 218 24.59 -19.61 9.31
C GLY A 218 25.31 -18.47 8.58
N ARG A 219 24.74 -17.94 7.47
CA ARG A 219 25.38 -16.88 6.68
C ARG A 219 25.05 -15.50 7.23
N PRO A 220 26.02 -14.55 7.19
CA PRO A 220 25.75 -13.17 7.50
C PRO A 220 24.72 -12.57 6.54
N ILE A 221 23.71 -11.90 7.08
CA ILE A 221 22.62 -11.29 6.30
C ILE A 221 23.06 -9.96 5.69
N CYS A 222 23.86 -9.17 6.42
CA CYS A 222 24.30 -7.83 6.02
C CYS A 222 25.70 -7.80 5.37
N GLY A 223 26.12 -8.92 4.75
CA GLY A 223 27.46 -9.05 4.20
C GLY A 223 28.53 -9.30 5.29
N ASN A 224 29.79 -9.40 4.86
CA ASN A 224 30.92 -9.64 5.77
C ASN A 224 31.68 -8.36 6.16
N ASP A 225 31.38 -7.24 5.51
CA ASP A 225 32.05 -5.99 5.77
C ASP A 225 31.61 -5.40 7.11
N GLU A 226 32.57 -4.89 7.88
CA GLU A 226 32.33 -4.21 9.15
C GLU A 226 32.63 -2.72 8.98
N LEU A 227 31.60 -1.90 8.86
CA LEU A 227 31.70 -0.45 8.76
C LEU A 227 31.52 0.20 10.14
N SER A 228 32.20 1.34 10.35
CA SER A 228 31.94 2.15 11.55
C SER A 228 30.57 2.84 11.45
N GLU A 229 30.03 3.33 12.58
CA GLU A 229 28.74 4.04 12.55
C GLU A 229 28.79 5.28 11.64
N GLU A 230 29.91 6.00 11.62
CA GLU A 230 30.09 7.14 10.71
C GLU A 230 30.05 6.71 9.23
N GLN A 231 30.63 5.55 8.91
CA GLN A 231 30.57 4.99 7.57
C GLN A 231 29.16 4.49 7.21
N LEU A 232 28.44 3.90 8.17
CA LEU A 232 27.04 3.52 7.96
C LEU A 232 26.15 4.75 7.74
N GLU A 233 26.36 5.83 8.51
CA GLU A 233 25.60 7.08 8.35
C GLU A 233 25.80 7.72 6.96
N VAL A 234 27.04 7.81 6.48
CA VAL A 234 27.32 8.41 5.17
C VAL A 234 26.87 7.56 3.99
N ASN A 235 26.52 6.29 4.23
CA ASN A 235 26.02 5.36 3.23
C ASN A 235 24.48 5.23 3.23
N ARG A 236 23.77 6.14 3.87
CA ARG A 236 22.30 6.20 3.88
C ARG A 236 21.79 7.63 3.87
N CYS A 237 20.65 7.84 3.22
CA CYS A 237 19.94 9.11 3.26
C CYS A 237 19.31 9.35 4.65
N SER A 238 19.03 10.59 4.98
CA SER A 238 18.19 10.97 6.13
C SER A 238 16.71 10.91 5.73
N PHE A 239 16.18 9.69 5.57
CA PHE A 239 14.94 9.41 4.86
C PHE A 239 13.73 10.18 5.40
N GLY A 240 13.54 10.19 6.72
CA GLY A 240 12.46 10.94 7.34
C GLY A 240 12.58 12.46 7.17
N ASP A 241 13.80 13.00 7.26
CA ASP A 241 14.04 14.43 7.09
C ASP A 241 13.89 14.87 5.64
N GLU A 242 14.30 14.04 4.70
CA GLU A 242 14.09 14.32 3.27
C GLU A 242 12.60 14.39 2.91
N ILE A 243 11.79 13.44 3.41
CA ILE A 243 10.34 13.48 3.21
C ILE A 243 9.74 14.75 3.81
N ARG A 244 10.15 15.13 5.03
CA ARG A 244 9.68 16.36 5.69
C ARG A 244 10.11 17.62 4.95
N ALA A 245 11.28 17.61 4.31
CA ALA A 245 11.80 18.73 3.54
C ALA A 245 11.00 19.01 2.24
N HIS A 246 10.16 18.08 1.81
CA HIS A 246 9.33 18.19 0.60
C HIS A 246 7.82 18.19 0.94
N PRO A 247 7.29 19.26 1.56
CA PRO A 247 5.88 19.32 1.99
C PRO A 247 4.88 19.48 0.84
N LEU A 248 5.35 19.80 -0.36
CA LEU A 248 4.53 19.89 -1.58
C LEU A 248 4.95 18.82 -2.58
N ASN A 249 4.02 18.42 -3.42
CA ASN A 249 4.30 17.53 -4.55
C ASN A 249 5.22 18.24 -5.56
N ASN A 250 6.39 17.68 -5.77
CA ASN A 250 7.43 18.22 -6.64
C ASN A 250 8.22 17.10 -7.31
N GLN A 251 9.33 17.44 -7.97
CA GLN A 251 10.17 16.48 -8.69
C GLN A 251 10.64 15.31 -7.80
N TYR A 252 10.93 15.54 -6.52
CA TYR A 252 11.31 14.48 -5.57
C TYR A 252 10.27 13.36 -5.51
N HIS A 253 8.98 13.73 -5.52
CA HIS A 253 7.87 12.78 -5.49
C HIS A 253 7.58 12.17 -6.88
N GLU A 254 7.68 12.98 -7.93
CA GLU A 254 7.41 12.54 -9.30
C GLU A 254 8.40 11.47 -9.76
N GLU A 255 9.69 11.61 -9.41
CA GLU A 255 10.73 10.61 -9.69
C GLU A 255 10.51 9.29 -8.96
N ARG A 256 9.71 9.31 -7.87
CA ARG A 256 9.37 8.15 -7.02
C ARG A 256 7.96 7.62 -7.27
N SER A 257 7.32 8.05 -8.34
CA SER A 257 5.93 7.70 -8.66
C SER A 257 5.82 7.05 -10.04
N ALA A 258 4.69 6.38 -10.26
CA ALA A 258 4.37 5.77 -11.56
C ALA A 258 4.21 6.81 -12.66
N VAL A 259 4.70 6.50 -13.85
CA VAL A 259 4.45 7.25 -15.10
C VAL A 259 3.50 6.43 -15.96
N TRP A 260 2.19 6.69 -15.81
CA TRP A 260 1.11 5.82 -16.27
C TRP A 260 1.10 5.54 -17.78
N ASP A 261 1.40 6.53 -18.60
CA ASP A 261 1.45 6.42 -20.06
C ASP A 261 2.64 5.57 -20.56
N LYS A 262 3.61 5.28 -19.71
CA LYS A 262 4.76 4.43 -20.00
C LYS A 262 4.56 2.97 -19.57
N ILE A 263 3.55 2.68 -18.76
CA ILE A 263 3.28 1.32 -18.27
C ILE A 263 2.37 0.62 -19.27
N THR A 264 2.95 -0.24 -20.09
CA THR A 264 2.28 -0.94 -21.20
C THR A 264 2.30 -2.45 -21.10
N VAL A 265 3.09 -3.02 -20.18
CA VAL A 265 3.15 -4.46 -19.94
C VAL A 265 1.88 -4.99 -19.29
N PRO A 266 1.49 -6.26 -19.53
CA PRO A 266 0.40 -6.90 -18.82
C PRO A 266 0.61 -6.90 -17.31
N PHE A 267 -0.45 -6.64 -16.54
CA PHE A 267 -0.34 -6.73 -15.08
C PHE A 267 -1.62 -7.17 -14.37
N LEU A 268 -1.41 -7.76 -13.20
CA LEU A 268 -2.40 -7.97 -12.16
C LEU A 268 -2.09 -7.04 -10.98
N SER A 269 -3.00 -6.13 -10.65
CA SER A 269 -2.90 -5.26 -9.47
C SER A 269 -3.79 -5.84 -8.36
N ALA A 270 -3.18 -6.23 -7.25
CA ALA A 270 -3.86 -6.86 -6.13
C ALA A 270 -3.80 -5.97 -4.88
N GLY A 271 -4.92 -5.36 -4.53
CA GLY A 271 -5.07 -4.44 -3.39
C GLY A 271 -5.75 -5.09 -2.19
N ASN A 272 -5.65 -4.43 -1.04
CA ASN A 272 -6.27 -4.87 0.21
C ASN A 272 -7.21 -3.78 0.74
N TRP A 273 -8.47 -4.14 1.05
CA TRP A 273 -9.44 -3.18 1.62
C TRP A 273 -8.93 -2.48 2.88
N GLY A 274 -8.11 -3.18 3.67
CA GLY A 274 -7.47 -2.65 4.86
C GLY A 274 -6.18 -1.88 4.62
N GLY A 275 -5.75 -1.71 3.36
CA GLY A 275 -4.54 -0.97 2.98
C GLY A 275 -4.70 0.56 3.02
N GLN A 276 -5.48 1.06 3.96
CA GLN A 276 -5.74 2.48 4.19
C GLN A 276 -4.48 3.21 4.65
N GLY A 277 -4.17 4.31 4.03
CA GLY A 277 -3.01 5.14 4.38
C GLY A 277 -1.67 4.65 3.85
N LEU A 278 -1.64 3.66 2.95
CA LEU A 278 -0.41 3.26 2.24
C LEU A 278 -0.66 2.71 0.82
N HIS A 279 -1.29 1.53 0.65
CA HIS A 279 -1.21 0.78 -0.60
C HIS A 279 -2.45 0.84 -1.49
N LEU A 280 -3.64 0.72 -0.92
CA LEU A 280 -4.87 0.43 -1.67
C LEU A 280 -5.14 1.41 -2.81
N ARG A 281 -4.97 2.70 -2.56
CA ARG A 281 -5.21 3.74 -3.57
C ARG A 281 -4.33 3.52 -4.80
N GLY A 282 -3.05 3.18 -4.62
CA GLY A 282 -2.12 2.94 -5.72
C GLY A 282 -2.52 1.77 -6.61
N ASN A 283 -3.03 0.69 -6.04
CA ASN A 283 -3.51 -0.46 -6.80
C ASN A 283 -4.70 -0.10 -7.70
N THR A 284 -5.68 0.63 -7.18
CA THR A 284 -6.85 1.06 -7.95
C THR A 284 -6.52 2.12 -9.00
N GLU A 285 -5.68 3.09 -8.66
CA GLU A 285 -5.18 4.09 -9.61
C GLU A 285 -4.40 3.46 -10.77
N GLY A 286 -3.56 2.47 -10.47
CA GLY A 286 -2.82 1.72 -11.50
C GLY A 286 -3.75 1.04 -12.50
N PHE A 287 -4.79 0.37 -12.02
CA PHE A 287 -5.78 -0.26 -12.88
C PHE A 287 -6.53 0.76 -13.75
N ILE A 288 -6.91 1.92 -13.17
CA ILE A 288 -7.64 2.96 -13.90
C ILE A 288 -6.75 3.64 -14.93
N ARG A 289 -5.51 3.99 -14.56
CA ARG A 289 -4.69 4.99 -15.29
C ARG A 289 -3.59 4.44 -16.17
N ALA A 290 -3.07 3.23 -15.87
CA ALA A 290 -1.97 2.67 -16.68
C ALA A 290 -2.39 2.44 -18.13
N ALA A 291 -1.47 2.69 -19.06
CA ALA A 291 -1.70 2.55 -20.49
C ALA A 291 -1.82 1.08 -20.96
N SER A 292 -1.47 0.11 -20.11
CA SER A 292 -1.60 -1.31 -20.43
C SER A 292 -3.03 -1.66 -20.85
N GLU A 293 -3.19 -2.34 -21.97
CA GLU A 293 -4.47 -2.86 -22.46
C GLU A 293 -4.87 -4.16 -21.74
N GLN A 294 -3.86 -4.94 -21.31
CA GLN A 294 -4.02 -6.21 -20.61
C GLN A 294 -3.76 -5.99 -19.11
N LYS A 295 -4.80 -5.62 -18.39
CA LYS A 295 -4.73 -5.33 -16.96
C LYS A 295 -5.92 -5.88 -16.21
N TRP A 296 -5.66 -6.35 -15.00
CA TRP A 296 -6.63 -6.93 -14.08
C TRP A 296 -6.46 -6.32 -12.69
N LEU A 297 -7.56 -6.23 -11.96
CA LEU A 297 -7.63 -5.79 -10.58
C LEU A 297 -8.19 -6.91 -9.72
N GLU A 298 -7.52 -7.21 -8.63
CA GLU A 298 -8.02 -8.06 -7.55
C GLU A 298 -7.99 -7.23 -6.26
N ILE A 299 -9.03 -7.32 -5.42
CA ILE A 299 -9.03 -6.68 -4.11
C ILE A 299 -9.50 -7.68 -3.05
N HIS A 300 -8.66 -7.88 -2.05
CA HIS A 300 -8.82 -8.83 -0.95
C HIS A 300 -8.81 -8.14 0.43
N GLY A 301 -8.88 -8.94 1.47
CA GLY A 301 -8.68 -8.53 2.86
C GLY A 301 -7.52 -9.27 3.51
N LEU A 302 -7.63 -9.56 4.80
CA LEU A 302 -6.60 -10.16 5.65
C LEU A 302 -5.44 -9.19 5.93
N GLU A 303 -4.39 -9.68 6.61
CA GLU A 303 -3.14 -8.93 6.77
C GLU A 303 -2.44 -8.78 5.41
N HIS A 304 -1.71 -7.69 5.26
CA HIS A 304 -1.14 -7.29 3.98
C HIS A 304 -0.16 -8.29 3.34
N TRP A 305 0.42 -9.18 4.13
CA TRP A 305 1.33 -10.21 3.65
C TRP A 305 0.66 -11.56 3.40
N THR A 306 -0.56 -11.80 3.89
CA THR A 306 -1.13 -13.15 4.00
C THR A 306 -1.64 -13.70 2.66
N GLU A 307 -2.53 -12.99 1.96
CA GLU A 307 -3.21 -13.51 0.75
C GLU A 307 -2.23 -13.90 -0.36
N PHE A 308 -1.11 -13.18 -0.46
CA PHE A 308 -0.04 -13.45 -1.41
C PHE A 308 0.51 -14.88 -1.31
N TYR A 309 0.56 -15.44 -0.10
CA TYR A 309 1.14 -16.76 0.20
C TYR A 309 0.10 -17.88 0.29
N THR A 310 -1.20 -17.55 0.36
CA THR A 310 -2.26 -18.58 0.39
C THR A 310 -2.30 -19.37 -0.93
N ASP A 311 -2.90 -20.57 -0.88
CA ASP A 311 -3.10 -21.37 -2.10
C ASP A 311 -3.87 -20.57 -3.16
N TYR A 312 -4.87 -19.77 -2.75
CA TYR A 312 -5.59 -18.86 -3.65
C TYR A 312 -4.67 -17.86 -4.33
N GLY A 313 -3.88 -17.12 -3.54
CA GLY A 313 -2.97 -16.10 -4.06
C GLY A 313 -1.90 -16.68 -4.98
N VAL A 314 -1.25 -17.76 -4.55
CA VAL A 314 -0.21 -18.44 -5.36
C VAL A 314 -0.78 -18.97 -6.68
N ASN A 315 -1.96 -19.62 -6.65
CA ASN A 315 -2.59 -20.13 -7.87
C ASN A 315 -3.01 -19.01 -8.82
N LEU A 316 -3.54 -17.89 -8.31
CA LEU A 316 -3.88 -16.72 -9.12
C LEU A 316 -2.66 -16.17 -9.85
N GLN A 317 -1.55 -16.00 -9.12
CA GLN A 317 -0.27 -15.52 -9.65
C GLN A 317 0.28 -16.48 -10.71
N LYS A 318 0.29 -17.80 -10.45
CA LYS A 318 0.79 -18.80 -11.39
C LYS A 318 -0.02 -18.82 -12.69
N ARG A 319 -1.35 -18.77 -12.61
CA ARG A 319 -2.20 -18.72 -13.83
C ARG A 319 -1.89 -17.50 -14.68
N PHE A 320 -1.66 -16.34 -14.06
CA PHE A 320 -1.25 -15.11 -14.76
C PHE A 320 0.13 -15.29 -15.42
N PHE A 321 1.14 -15.68 -14.67
CA PHE A 321 2.50 -15.79 -15.18
C PHE A 321 2.68 -16.97 -16.16
N ASP A 322 1.99 -18.08 -15.96
CA ASP A 322 2.00 -19.20 -16.93
C ASP A 322 1.53 -18.73 -18.32
N HIS A 323 0.52 -17.87 -18.35
CA HIS A 323 0.06 -17.29 -19.61
C HIS A 323 1.11 -16.37 -20.25
N PHE A 324 1.57 -15.36 -19.49
CA PHE A 324 2.41 -14.29 -20.05
C PHE A 324 3.90 -14.62 -20.14
N LEU A 325 4.43 -15.47 -19.29
CA LEU A 325 5.86 -15.81 -19.27
C LEU A 325 6.21 -17.14 -19.92
N LYS A 326 5.31 -18.11 -19.89
CA LYS A 326 5.48 -19.42 -20.52
C LYS A 326 4.73 -19.58 -21.84
N GLY A 327 3.81 -18.67 -22.15
CA GLY A 327 2.96 -18.76 -23.34
C GLY A 327 1.92 -19.91 -23.25
N ILE A 328 1.58 -20.35 -22.04
CA ILE A 328 0.57 -21.41 -21.86
C ILE A 328 -0.80 -20.83 -22.21
N LYS A 329 -1.50 -21.51 -23.10
CA LYS A 329 -2.90 -21.19 -23.43
C LYS A 329 -3.82 -21.73 -22.35
N ASN A 330 -3.96 -20.96 -21.29
CA ASN A 330 -4.92 -21.21 -20.23
C ASN A 330 -6.12 -20.23 -20.35
N ASP A 331 -7.02 -20.25 -19.39
CA ASP A 331 -8.21 -19.40 -19.37
C ASP A 331 -7.97 -17.97 -18.83
N TRP A 332 -6.71 -17.51 -18.74
CA TRP A 332 -6.41 -16.20 -18.13
C TRP A 332 -7.08 -15.03 -18.86
N LEU A 333 -7.07 -15.02 -20.18
CA LEU A 333 -7.68 -13.93 -20.95
C LEU A 333 -9.22 -13.88 -20.82
N ASP A 334 -9.84 -14.98 -20.41
CA ASP A 334 -11.27 -15.06 -20.12
C ASP A 334 -11.59 -14.62 -18.67
N GLN A 335 -10.56 -14.35 -17.87
CA GLN A 335 -10.76 -13.86 -16.50
C GLN A 335 -11.47 -12.49 -16.51
N PRO A 336 -12.47 -12.31 -15.63
CA PRO A 336 -13.04 -10.99 -15.39
C PRO A 336 -11.96 -9.97 -15.03
N LYS A 337 -12.10 -8.76 -15.55
CA LYS A 337 -11.11 -7.69 -15.35
C LYS A 337 -10.97 -7.29 -13.89
N VAL A 338 -12.03 -7.44 -13.09
CA VAL A 338 -12.05 -7.09 -11.68
C VAL A 338 -12.56 -8.28 -10.86
N GLN A 339 -11.77 -8.70 -9.88
CA GLN A 339 -12.08 -9.79 -8.96
C GLN A 339 -12.08 -9.23 -7.54
N LEU A 340 -13.23 -9.28 -6.88
CA LEU A 340 -13.40 -8.72 -5.54
C LEU A 340 -13.67 -9.82 -4.52
N GLN A 341 -13.04 -9.69 -3.37
CA GLN A 341 -13.49 -10.32 -2.14
C GLN A 341 -14.38 -9.31 -1.41
N VAL A 342 -15.68 -9.34 -1.68
CA VAL A 342 -16.65 -8.42 -1.09
C VAL A 342 -16.73 -8.68 0.40
N ARG A 343 -16.49 -7.63 1.21
CA ARG A 343 -16.42 -7.76 2.67
C ARG A 343 -17.81 -7.78 3.30
N HIS A 344 -18.04 -8.79 4.12
CA HIS A 344 -19.19 -8.93 5.01
C HIS A 344 -18.72 -8.84 6.47
N ILE A 345 -19.66 -8.76 7.42
CA ILE A 345 -19.33 -8.73 8.85
C ILE A 345 -18.56 -9.99 9.29
N ASP A 346 -18.87 -11.12 8.71
CA ASP A 346 -18.37 -12.44 9.09
C ASP A 346 -17.37 -13.04 8.08
N GLY A 347 -16.93 -12.27 7.09
CA GLY A 347 -15.97 -12.77 6.11
C GLY A 347 -16.06 -12.11 4.73
N PHE A 348 -15.67 -12.86 3.71
CA PHE A 348 -15.59 -12.37 2.33
C PHE A 348 -16.37 -13.28 1.38
N LYS A 349 -17.01 -12.67 0.36
CA LYS A 349 -17.61 -13.40 -0.75
C LYS A 349 -16.96 -12.95 -2.06
N LYS A 350 -16.46 -13.91 -2.82
CA LYS A 350 -15.86 -13.64 -4.13
C LYS A 350 -16.92 -13.19 -5.13
N ARG A 351 -16.61 -12.12 -5.86
CA ARG A 351 -17.44 -11.61 -6.95
C ARG A 351 -16.59 -11.06 -8.08
N HIS A 352 -17.05 -11.27 -9.29
CA HIS A 352 -16.43 -10.79 -10.50
C HIS A 352 -17.17 -9.58 -11.02
N GLU A 353 -16.41 -8.59 -11.49
CA GLU A 353 -16.89 -7.35 -12.11
C GLU A 353 -16.12 -7.08 -13.41
N THR A 354 -16.64 -6.20 -14.25
CA THR A 354 -16.02 -5.88 -15.54
C THR A 354 -15.12 -4.66 -15.50
N GLU A 355 -15.39 -3.74 -14.56
CA GLU A 355 -14.63 -2.48 -14.43
C GLU A 355 -14.62 -1.94 -13.00
N TRP A 356 -13.77 -0.96 -12.77
CA TRP A 356 -13.62 -0.24 -11.51
C TRP A 356 -13.51 1.29 -11.74
N PRO A 357 -14.29 2.15 -11.04
CA PRO A 357 -15.39 1.76 -10.14
C PRO A 357 -16.47 0.92 -10.86
N ILE A 358 -17.25 0.15 -10.09
CA ILE A 358 -18.26 -0.77 -10.66
C ILE A 358 -19.32 0.01 -11.45
N GLU A 359 -19.59 -0.38 -12.70
CA GLU A 359 -20.46 0.35 -13.63
C GLU A 359 -21.86 0.63 -13.07
N ARG A 360 -22.47 -0.37 -12.42
CA ARG A 360 -23.83 -0.25 -11.87
C ARG A 360 -23.92 0.53 -10.55
N THR A 361 -22.83 1.18 -10.11
CA THR A 361 -22.82 1.96 -8.88
C THR A 361 -23.86 3.07 -8.91
N THR A 362 -24.70 3.12 -7.89
CA THR A 362 -25.62 4.22 -7.63
C THR A 362 -24.98 5.19 -6.66
N TRP A 363 -24.46 6.29 -7.21
CA TRP A 363 -23.79 7.32 -6.41
C TRP A 363 -24.83 8.09 -5.59
N THR A 364 -24.80 7.89 -4.27
CA THR A 364 -25.83 8.38 -3.35
C THR A 364 -25.26 9.41 -2.38
N LYS A 365 -25.87 10.60 -2.34
CA LYS A 365 -25.49 11.64 -1.40
C LYS A 365 -26.20 11.45 -0.07
N MET A 366 -25.39 11.48 1.01
CA MET A 366 -25.87 11.56 2.39
C MET A 366 -25.52 12.94 2.94
N TYR A 367 -26.53 13.82 3.06
CA TYR A 367 -26.35 15.18 3.54
C TYR A 367 -26.25 15.23 5.06
N MET A 368 -25.31 16.01 5.56
CA MET A 368 -25.10 16.24 7.00
C MET A 368 -25.86 17.48 7.44
N ASN A 369 -26.30 17.50 8.70
CA ASN A 369 -26.99 18.61 9.32
C ASN A 369 -26.39 18.98 10.69
N ASP A 370 -26.82 20.11 11.26
CA ASP A 370 -26.37 20.61 12.57
C ASP A 370 -26.99 19.89 13.76
N ALA A 371 -27.86 18.92 13.52
CA ALA A 371 -28.34 17.97 14.53
C ALA A 371 -27.46 16.68 14.59
N TYR A 372 -26.26 16.69 13.98
CA TYR A 372 -25.33 15.56 13.93
C TYR A 372 -25.88 14.32 13.20
N GLU A 373 -26.73 14.54 12.20
CA GLU A 373 -27.34 13.46 11.41
C GLU A 373 -26.87 13.49 9.95
N MET A 374 -26.93 12.31 9.31
CA MET A 374 -26.82 12.15 7.85
C MET A 374 -28.12 11.58 7.26
N SER A 375 -28.58 12.14 6.15
CA SER A 375 -29.77 11.66 5.44
C SER A 375 -29.70 11.95 3.95
N GLY A 376 -30.61 11.34 3.17
CA GLY A 376 -30.73 11.59 1.73
C GLY A 376 -31.28 12.98 1.37
N GLU A 377 -31.67 13.79 2.34
CA GLU A 377 -32.32 15.09 2.15
C GLU A 377 -31.55 16.21 2.86
N ILE A 378 -31.56 17.41 2.29
CA ILE A 378 -31.04 18.62 2.90
C ILE A 378 -32.05 19.09 3.96
N LYS A 379 -31.66 19.07 5.24
CA LYS A 379 -32.51 19.48 6.36
C LYS A 379 -32.27 20.92 6.82
N ASN A 380 -31.04 21.42 6.71
CA ASN A 380 -30.70 22.79 7.08
C ASN A 380 -31.05 23.75 5.93
N THR A 381 -32.08 24.57 6.11
CA THR A 381 -32.42 25.69 5.19
C THR A 381 -31.72 26.98 5.60
N ASP A 382 -31.59 27.22 6.91
CA ASP A 382 -30.90 28.39 7.44
C ASP A 382 -29.41 28.08 7.65
N SER A 383 -28.60 29.15 7.65
CA SER A 383 -27.17 29.05 7.89
C SER A 383 -26.89 28.75 9.36
N SER A 384 -26.11 27.71 9.61
CA SER A 384 -25.65 27.29 10.94
C SER A 384 -24.22 26.75 10.90
N SER A 385 -23.60 26.53 12.05
CA SER A 385 -22.28 25.95 12.15
C SER A 385 -22.08 25.14 13.43
N ILE A 386 -21.19 24.16 13.36
CA ILE A 386 -20.69 23.40 14.52
C ILE A 386 -19.18 23.63 14.61
N THR A 387 -18.69 23.94 15.80
CA THR A 387 -17.27 24.20 16.05
C THR A 387 -16.67 23.17 17.00
N PHE A 388 -15.45 22.73 16.73
CA PHE A 388 -14.72 21.76 17.53
C PHE A 388 -13.23 22.08 17.58
N ASP A 389 -12.52 21.49 18.55
CA ASP A 389 -11.06 21.62 18.67
C ASP A 389 -10.34 21.01 17.47
N ALA A 390 -9.54 21.82 16.77
CA ALA A 390 -8.91 21.46 15.50
C ALA A 390 -7.97 20.24 15.59
N MET A 391 -7.42 19.95 16.78
CA MET A 391 -6.51 18.81 17.02
C MET A 391 -7.20 17.70 17.87
N GLY A 392 -8.51 17.81 18.09
CA GLY A 392 -9.27 16.95 18.99
C GLY A 392 -10.03 15.81 18.31
N ASP A 393 -10.93 15.22 19.08
CA ASP A 393 -11.78 14.08 18.68
C ASP A 393 -12.83 14.44 17.63
N GLY A 394 -13.06 15.74 17.40
CA GLY A 394 -13.95 16.22 16.36
C GLY A 394 -15.43 15.99 16.63
N ILE A 395 -16.17 15.67 15.58
CA ILE A 395 -17.62 15.48 15.60
C ILE A 395 -18.04 14.28 14.78
N ASP A 396 -19.16 13.68 15.17
CA ASP A 396 -19.75 12.50 14.54
C ASP A 396 -21.10 12.82 13.91
N PHE A 397 -21.34 12.32 12.71
CA PHE A 397 -22.64 12.36 12.03
C PHE A 397 -23.18 10.95 11.86
N LYS A 398 -24.40 10.72 12.35
CA LYS A 398 -25.03 9.40 12.40
C LYS A 398 -26.09 9.27 11.30
N SER A 399 -26.06 8.19 10.54
CA SER A 399 -27.18 7.84 9.64
C SER A 399 -28.33 7.21 10.43
N ARG A 400 -29.53 7.14 9.83
CA ARG A 400 -30.54 6.20 10.30
C ARG A 400 -30.07 4.77 10.07
N PRO A 401 -30.54 3.80 10.87
CA PRO A 401 -30.35 2.38 10.59
C PRO A 401 -30.86 2.04 9.17
N PHE A 402 -30.12 1.21 8.45
CA PHE A 402 -30.52 0.75 7.13
C PHE A 402 -31.75 -0.16 7.21
N ASP A 403 -32.78 0.13 6.43
CA ASP A 403 -34.02 -0.66 6.41
C ASP A 403 -33.85 -2.03 5.73
N GLU A 404 -32.83 -2.18 4.91
CA GLU A 404 -32.45 -3.41 4.23
C GLU A 404 -30.93 -3.56 4.14
N GLU A 405 -30.48 -4.78 3.88
CA GLU A 405 -29.06 -5.05 3.59
C GLU A 405 -28.60 -4.16 2.43
N THR A 406 -27.51 -3.42 2.63
CA THR A 406 -27.00 -2.44 1.67
C THR A 406 -25.50 -2.62 1.44
N GLU A 407 -25.08 -2.72 0.21
CA GLU A 407 -23.66 -2.81 -0.14
C GLU A 407 -23.08 -1.45 -0.53
N ILE A 408 -21.91 -1.13 0.06
CA ILE A 408 -21.05 -0.02 -0.32
C ILE A 408 -19.73 -0.64 -0.82
N THR A 409 -19.41 -0.47 -2.11
CA THR A 409 -18.16 -0.97 -2.69
C THR A 409 -17.65 0.03 -3.73
N GLY A 410 -16.54 0.68 -3.43
CA GLY A 410 -15.94 1.68 -4.31
C GLY A 410 -15.25 2.81 -3.58
N PRO A 411 -14.71 3.79 -4.34
CA PRO A 411 -14.21 5.04 -3.82
C PRO A 411 -15.36 5.94 -3.33
N MET A 412 -15.04 6.88 -2.45
CA MET A 412 -16.00 7.83 -1.87
C MET A 412 -15.44 9.24 -1.88
N ALA A 413 -16.30 10.22 -1.73
CA ALA A 413 -15.92 11.62 -1.61
C ALA A 413 -16.77 12.32 -0.55
N LEU A 414 -16.18 13.29 0.15
CA LEU A 414 -16.85 14.11 1.15
C LEU A 414 -16.74 15.58 0.76
N LYS A 415 -17.85 16.27 0.69
CA LYS A 415 -17.91 17.73 0.51
C LYS A 415 -18.21 18.41 1.83
N LEU A 416 -17.34 19.34 2.22
CA LEU A 416 -17.49 20.17 3.42
C LEU A 416 -17.35 21.66 3.13
N PHE A 417 -17.90 22.48 4.01
CA PHE A 417 -17.71 23.92 4.06
C PHE A 417 -17.11 24.24 5.42
N VAL A 418 -15.86 24.69 5.42
CA VAL A 418 -15.01 24.75 6.63
C VAL A 418 -14.44 26.13 6.84
N SER A 419 -14.39 26.58 8.07
CA SER A 419 -13.54 27.71 8.47
C SER A 419 -12.66 27.31 9.66
N SER A 420 -11.54 28.02 9.81
CA SER A 420 -10.62 27.83 10.94
C SER A 420 -10.42 29.16 11.68
N SER A 421 -10.15 29.09 12.98
CA SER A 421 -9.71 30.24 13.75
C SER A 421 -8.23 30.60 13.47
N THR A 422 -7.51 29.73 12.75
CA THR A 422 -6.13 29.91 12.32
C THR A 422 -6.04 29.90 10.79
N GLU A 423 -4.83 29.92 10.24
CA GLU A 423 -4.58 29.96 8.80
C GLU A 423 -4.64 28.60 8.10
N ASP A 424 -4.82 27.51 8.84
CA ASP A 424 -4.94 26.16 8.27
C ASP A 424 -5.74 25.22 9.19
N ALA A 425 -6.13 24.05 8.67
CA ALA A 425 -6.80 23.00 9.42
C ALA A 425 -6.53 21.64 8.78
N ASP A 426 -6.30 20.61 9.60
CA ASP A 426 -6.18 19.23 9.16
C ASP A 426 -7.46 18.46 9.49
N LEU A 427 -8.07 17.86 8.46
CA LEU A 427 -9.27 17.06 8.61
C LEU A 427 -8.96 15.58 8.37
N PHE A 428 -9.32 14.77 9.35
CA PHE A 428 -9.25 13.31 9.35
C PHE A 428 -10.67 12.78 9.27
N VAL A 429 -10.97 12.09 8.19
CA VAL A 429 -12.32 11.56 7.92
C VAL A 429 -12.32 10.07 8.12
N VAL A 430 -13.25 9.58 8.93
CA VAL A 430 -13.36 8.15 9.26
C VAL A 430 -14.81 7.71 9.06
N LEU A 431 -15.02 6.75 8.16
CA LEU A 431 -16.32 6.10 8.01
C LEU A 431 -16.34 4.85 8.88
N ARG A 432 -17.31 4.82 9.79
CA ARG A 432 -17.46 3.79 10.85
C ARG A 432 -18.80 3.10 10.70
N LEU A 433 -18.83 1.82 11.06
CA LEU A 433 -20.05 1.00 11.04
C LEU A 433 -20.42 0.57 12.47
N PHE A 434 -21.69 0.67 12.82
CA PHE A 434 -22.21 0.25 14.11
C PHE A 434 -23.35 -0.75 13.93
N SER A 435 -23.40 -1.74 14.83
CA SER A 435 -24.50 -2.69 14.89
C SER A 435 -25.78 -2.05 15.44
N ASP A 436 -26.90 -2.79 15.39
CA ASP A 436 -28.18 -2.43 16.00
C ASP A 436 -28.13 -2.35 17.54
N GLN A 437 -27.01 -2.81 18.14
CA GLN A 437 -26.74 -2.71 19.59
C GLN A 437 -25.70 -1.64 19.93
N ASP A 438 -25.42 -0.73 18.99
CA ASP A 438 -24.44 0.35 19.14
C ASP A 438 -22.97 -0.13 19.33
N ASN A 439 -22.64 -1.35 18.94
CA ASN A 439 -21.25 -1.82 18.93
C ASN A 439 -20.56 -1.45 17.61
N GLU A 440 -19.37 -0.86 17.71
CA GLU A 440 -18.58 -0.56 16.53
C GLU A 440 -18.04 -1.84 15.85
N VAL A 441 -18.20 -1.93 14.55
CA VAL A 441 -17.69 -3.01 13.73
C VAL A 441 -16.39 -2.55 13.10
N VAL A 442 -15.29 -3.19 13.49
CA VAL A 442 -13.95 -2.98 12.94
C VAL A 442 -13.44 -4.25 12.27
N PHE A 443 -12.45 -4.11 11.40
CA PHE A 443 -11.96 -5.20 10.58
C PHE A 443 -10.46 -5.38 10.72
N GLN A 444 -9.97 -6.58 10.37
CA GLN A 444 -8.56 -6.78 10.11
C GLN A 444 -8.16 -5.93 8.91
N GLY A 445 -7.42 -4.87 9.15
CA GLY A 445 -6.76 -4.09 8.11
C GLY A 445 -5.43 -4.73 7.71
N ALA A 446 -4.66 -4.04 6.88
CA ALA A 446 -3.37 -4.53 6.42
C ALA A 446 -2.43 -4.91 7.58
N VAL A 447 -2.45 -4.15 8.67
CA VAL A 447 -1.60 -4.37 9.85
C VAL A 447 -2.43 -4.43 11.14
N ASP A 448 -3.52 -3.68 11.22
CA ASP A 448 -4.27 -3.38 12.44
C ASP A 448 -5.62 -4.11 12.47
N PRO A 449 -5.93 -4.87 13.54
CA PRO A 449 -7.21 -5.60 13.64
C PRO A 449 -8.42 -4.70 13.96
N TYR A 450 -8.21 -3.42 14.27
CA TYR A 450 -9.25 -2.46 14.63
C TYR A 450 -9.51 -1.41 13.55
N THR A 451 -9.22 -1.72 12.30
CA THR A 451 -9.36 -0.78 11.18
C THR A 451 -10.83 -0.47 10.91
N PRO A 452 -11.22 0.82 10.78
CA PRO A 452 -12.56 1.23 10.38
C PRO A 452 -12.82 0.90 8.89
N ILE A 453 -14.04 1.11 8.41
CA ILE A 453 -14.37 0.71 7.03
C ILE A 453 -13.70 1.57 5.97
N ALA A 454 -13.51 2.86 6.20
CA ALA A 454 -12.77 3.73 5.27
C ALA A 454 -12.23 4.98 5.96
N GLN A 455 -11.19 5.57 5.36
CA GLN A 455 -10.55 6.80 5.83
C GLN A 455 -10.20 7.73 4.69
N GLY A 456 -10.12 9.03 5.00
CA GLY A 456 -9.67 10.07 4.11
C GLY A 456 -9.03 11.21 4.90
N TRP A 457 -8.23 12.03 4.22
CA TRP A 457 -7.46 13.12 4.84
C TRP A 457 -7.41 14.33 3.92
N LEU A 458 -7.50 15.52 4.51
CA LEU A 458 -7.19 16.75 3.76
C LEU A 458 -6.77 17.88 4.70
N ARG A 459 -5.63 18.49 4.39
CA ARG A 459 -5.21 19.78 4.91
C ARG A 459 -5.90 20.90 4.13
N ALA A 460 -6.55 21.84 4.80
CA ALA A 460 -7.35 22.88 4.16
C ALA A 460 -6.55 23.72 3.15
N SER A 461 -5.29 24.02 3.43
CA SER A 461 -4.40 24.73 2.49
C SER A 461 -4.06 23.92 1.23
N HIS A 462 -4.33 22.63 1.20
CA HIS A 462 -4.12 21.73 0.07
C HIS A 462 -5.41 21.40 -0.73
N ARG A 463 -6.49 22.15 -0.51
CA ARG A 463 -7.82 21.88 -1.10
C ARG A 463 -7.92 22.05 -2.61
N LYS A 464 -6.92 22.62 -3.27
CA LYS A 464 -6.94 22.87 -4.70
C LYS A 464 -6.99 21.56 -5.49
N LEU A 465 -8.00 21.44 -6.36
CA LEU A 465 -8.18 20.28 -7.21
C LEU A 465 -7.44 20.42 -8.55
N ASP A 466 -6.94 19.31 -9.05
CA ASP A 466 -6.65 19.12 -10.46
C ASP A 466 -7.97 18.80 -11.18
N GLN A 467 -8.45 19.73 -12.02
CA GLN A 467 -9.75 19.62 -12.69
C GLN A 467 -9.78 18.53 -13.77
N GLN A 468 -8.63 18.18 -14.35
CA GLN A 468 -8.56 17.16 -15.40
C GLN A 468 -8.64 15.75 -14.80
N LEU A 469 -7.98 15.54 -13.67
CA LEU A 469 -7.89 14.25 -12.99
C LEU A 469 -9.02 14.00 -12.01
N SER A 470 -9.67 15.04 -11.49
CA SER A 470 -10.77 14.91 -10.54
C SER A 470 -12.01 14.27 -11.17
N ARG A 471 -12.71 13.49 -10.37
CA ARG A 471 -14.03 12.91 -10.65
C ARG A 471 -14.93 13.18 -9.45
N PRO A 472 -16.25 13.21 -9.58
CA PRO A 472 -17.15 13.43 -8.43
C PRO A 472 -16.90 12.49 -7.25
N TRP A 473 -16.53 11.26 -7.54
CA TRP A 473 -16.24 10.21 -6.57
C TRP A 473 -14.76 10.12 -6.17
N ARG A 474 -13.88 10.87 -6.83
CA ARG A 474 -12.45 10.94 -6.53
C ARG A 474 -11.93 12.35 -6.77
N PRO A 475 -12.05 13.24 -5.78
CA PRO A 475 -11.36 14.53 -5.80
C PRO A 475 -9.85 14.29 -5.87
N TYR A 476 -9.19 14.89 -6.84
CA TYR A 476 -7.75 14.75 -7.05
C TYR A 476 -7.08 16.09 -6.79
N HIS A 477 -6.30 16.17 -5.71
CA HIS A 477 -5.65 17.42 -5.30
C HIS A 477 -4.27 17.55 -5.97
N SER A 478 -3.94 18.77 -6.41
CA SER A 478 -2.65 19.05 -7.07
C SER A 478 -1.47 18.98 -6.12
N HIS A 479 -1.64 19.46 -4.89
CA HIS A 479 -0.59 19.55 -3.86
C HIS A 479 0.68 20.31 -4.26
N THR A 480 0.61 21.13 -5.31
CA THR A 480 1.75 21.90 -5.82
C THR A 480 1.92 23.26 -5.17
N GLU A 481 0.91 23.73 -4.46
CA GLU A 481 0.90 25.01 -3.76
C GLU A 481 0.01 24.96 -2.51
N LYS A 482 0.26 25.87 -1.58
CA LYS A 482 -0.57 26.07 -0.38
C LYS A 482 -1.48 27.27 -0.59
N ALA A 483 -2.79 27.07 -0.39
CA ALA A 483 -3.80 28.12 -0.35
C ALA A 483 -4.25 28.31 1.10
N VAL A 484 -3.49 29.05 1.89
CA VAL A 484 -3.78 29.31 3.31
C VAL A 484 -5.13 29.97 3.51
N LEU A 485 -5.75 29.72 4.66
CA LEU A 485 -7.03 30.29 5.05
C LEU A 485 -6.84 31.69 5.67
N ASN A 486 -7.80 32.58 5.43
CA ASN A 486 -7.98 33.70 6.33
C ASN A 486 -8.81 33.23 7.53
N PRO A 487 -8.42 33.52 8.78
CA PRO A 487 -9.19 33.12 9.95
C PRO A 487 -10.66 33.52 9.85
N GLY A 488 -11.58 32.56 10.00
CA GLY A 488 -13.02 32.76 9.87
C GLY A 488 -13.57 32.70 8.44
N GLU A 489 -12.74 32.66 7.41
CA GLU A 489 -13.18 32.48 6.03
C GLU A 489 -13.71 31.06 5.80
N ILE A 490 -14.89 30.98 5.18
CA ILE A 490 -15.50 29.68 4.83
C ILE A 490 -14.97 29.25 3.46
N VAL A 491 -14.34 28.09 3.42
CA VAL A 491 -13.84 27.46 2.19
C VAL A 491 -14.54 26.14 1.91
N GLU A 492 -14.68 25.82 0.62
CA GLU A 492 -15.18 24.54 0.15
C GLU A 492 -14.05 23.53 0.11
N MET A 493 -14.28 22.32 0.65
CA MET A 493 -13.33 21.22 0.65
C MET A 493 -13.97 19.97 0.06
N ASP A 494 -13.32 19.39 -0.92
CA ASP A 494 -13.64 18.06 -1.46
C ASP A 494 -12.59 17.09 -0.99
N ILE A 495 -12.97 16.10 -0.18
CA ILE A 495 -12.05 15.15 0.46
C ILE A 495 -12.18 13.77 -0.19
N GLU A 496 -11.08 13.25 -0.70
CA GLU A 496 -11.01 11.86 -1.15
C GLU A 496 -11.06 10.92 0.04
N ILE A 497 -11.98 9.96 0.00
CA ILE A 497 -12.02 8.83 0.93
C ILE A 497 -11.61 7.58 0.16
N TRP A 498 -10.62 6.86 0.69
CA TRP A 498 -10.07 5.70 0.00
C TRP A 498 -11.11 4.59 -0.17
N PRO A 499 -10.98 3.77 -1.23
CA PRO A 499 -11.95 2.73 -1.54
C PRO A 499 -12.21 1.77 -0.39
N THR A 500 -13.43 1.26 -0.33
CA THR A 500 -13.84 0.22 0.63
C THR A 500 -14.80 -0.77 0.00
N SER A 501 -15.08 -1.85 0.71
CA SER A 501 -16.16 -2.78 0.41
C SER A 501 -16.77 -3.25 1.72
N ILE A 502 -18.07 -3.09 1.88
CA ILE A 502 -18.83 -3.61 3.01
C ILE A 502 -20.28 -3.87 2.63
N VAL A 503 -20.80 -5.02 3.01
CA VAL A 503 -22.23 -5.32 2.99
C VAL A 503 -22.77 -5.05 4.38
N ILE A 504 -23.55 -3.98 4.50
CA ILE A 504 -24.12 -3.50 5.76
C ILE A 504 -25.41 -4.28 6.03
N PRO A 505 -25.53 -5.01 7.15
CA PRO A 505 -26.77 -5.70 7.49
C PRO A 505 -27.91 -4.72 7.78
N LYS A 506 -29.14 -5.16 7.57
CA LYS A 506 -30.33 -4.44 8.04
C LYS A 506 -30.23 -4.11 9.52
N GLY A 507 -30.61 -2.90 9.90
CA GLY A 507 -30.59 -2.40 11.27
C GLY A 507 -29.26 -1.77 11.70
N TYR A 508 -28.17 -2.00 10.97
CA TYR A 508 -26.88 -1.34 11.21
C TYR A 508 -26.90 0.09 10.69
N TYR A 509 -26.00 0.94 11.17
CA TYR A 509 -25.90 2.32 10.73
C TYR A 509 -24.46 2.79 10.55
N LEU A 510 -24.29 3.80 9.71
CA LEU A 510 -23.01 4.47 9.50
C LEU A 510 -22.83 5.66 10.43
N MET A 511 -21.60 5.87 10.84
CA MET A 511 -21.14 7.09 11.51
C MET A 511 -19.97 7.66 10.74
N LEU A 512 -20.05 8.93 10.36
CA LEU A 512 -18.96 9.68 9.78
C LEU A 512 -18.33 10.55 10.85
N SER A 513 -17.08 10.27 11.21
CA SER A 513 -16.30 11.08 12.13
C SER A 513 -15.41 12.04 11.37
N ILE A 514 -15.44 13.33 11.72
CA ILE A 514 -14.56 14.37 11.20
C ILE A 514 -13.72 14.86 12.37
N GLN A 515 -12.43 14.50 12.34
CA GLN A 515 -11.53 14.64 13.49
C GLN A 515 -10.34 15.52 13.13
N GLY A 516 -9.60 15.94 14.15
CA GLY A 516 -8.33 16.66 14.02
C GLY A 516 -7.09 15.77 14.26
N LYS A 517 -7.26 14.47 14.37
CA LYS A 517 -6.19 13.48 14.62
C LYS A 517 -6.56 12.11 14.06
N ASP A 518 -5.59 11.21 14.02
CA ASP A 518 -5.82 9.83 13.60
C ASP A 518 -6.88 9.12 14.45
N TYR A 519 -7.63 8.23 13.80
CA TYR A 519 -8.63 7.40 14.45
C TYR A 519 -7.99 6.45 15.48
N GLU A 520 -8.63 6.33 16.63
CA GLU A 520 -8.36 5.28 17.60
C GLU A 520 -9.68 4.56 17.95
N CYS A 521 -9.68 3.23 17.84
CA CYS A 521 -10.80 2.41 18.25
C CYS A 521 -10.91 2.45 19.79
N PRO A 522 -12.04 2.87 20.36
CA PRO A 522 -12.18 3.03 21.82
C PRO A 522 -11.96 1.74 22.61
N ASP A 523 -12.35 0.60 22.04
CA ASP A 523 -12.29 -0.71 22.68
C ASP A 523 -11.05 -1.52 22.30
N ALA A 524 -10.07 -0.91 21.61
CA ALA A 524 -8.86 -1.59 21.18
C ALA A 524 -8.05 -2.11 22.39
N GLN A 525 -7.74 -3.40 22.37
CA GLN A 525 -6.83 -4.00 23.35
C GLN A 525 -5.37 -3.73 22.98
N PRO A 526 -4.52 -3.37 23.95
CA PRO A 526 -3.12 -3.09 23.67
C PRO A 526 -2.42 -4.29 23.02
N GLN A 527 -1.92 -4.10 21.82
CA GLN A 527 -1.10 -5.09 21.12
C GLN A 527 -0.14 -4.42 20.14
N LYS A 528 0.92 -5.13 19.79
CA LYS A 528 1.94 -4.71 18.82
C LYS A 528 2.28 -5.84 17.86
N LEU A 529 2.75 -5.49 16.69
CA LEU A 529 3.59 -6.38 15.88
C LEU A 529 5.06 -6.16 16.24
N SER A 530 5.87 -7.21 16.12
CA SER A 530 7.29 -7.21 16.51
C SER A 530 8.11 -6.09 15.85
N ASN A 531 7.74 -5.67 14.64
CA ASN A 531 8.47 -4.68 13.86
C ASN A 531 7.90 -3.26 13.92
N PHE A 532 6.89 -3.01 14.77
CA PHE A 532 6.28 -1.69 14.90
C PHE A 532 6.33 -1.20 16.35
N LYS A 533 6.69 0.06 16.53
CA LYS A 533 6.82 0.69 17.86
C LYS A 533 5.48 1.09 18.47
N ASN A 534 4.52 1.48 17.63
CA ASN A 534 3.21 1.96 18.07
C ASN A 534 2.23 0.83 18.38
N GLN A 535 1.23 1.13 19.20
CA GLN A 535 0.11 0.23 19.46
C GLN A 535 -0.81 0.16 18.24
N LEU A 536 -1.44 -1.01 18.04
CA LEU A 536 -2.47 -1.20 17.03
C LEU A 536 -3.82 -0.80 17.64
N LYS A 537 -4.37 0.32 17.18
CA LYS A 537 -5.61 0.92 17.71
C LYS A 537 -6.57 1.39 16.60
N GLY A 538 -6.34 1.00 15.36
CA GLY A 538 -7.20 1.35 14.23
C GLY A 538 -6.47 1.88 13.00
N CYS A 539 -5.36 2.59 13.17
CA CYS A 539 -4.53 3.10 12.06
C CYS A 539 -3.18 2.37 11.94
N GLY A 540 -2.88 1.43 12.83
CA GLY A 540 -1.59 0.72 12.83
C GLY A 540 -0.41 1.69 12.87
N PRO A 541 0.62 1.49 12.02
CA PRO A 541 1.78 2.38 11.94
C PRO A 541 1.55 3.61 11.03
N PHE A 542 0.36 3.76 10.44
CA PHE A 542 0.06 4.81 9.44
C PHE A 542 -0.48 6.06 10.13
N LEU A 543 0.36 6.72 10.92
CA LEU A 543 0.00 7.87 11.74
C LEU A 543 0.46 9.19 11.14
N HIS A 544 -0.22 10.28 11.55
CA HIS A 544 0.03 11.66 11.11
C HIS A 544 0.24 12.56 12.33
N ASN A 545 1.26 12.25 13.10
CA ASN A 545 1.53 12.86 14.40
C ASN A 545 2.90 13.53 14.49
N ASP A 546 3.46 13.96 13.36
CA ASP A 546 4.72 14.71 13.35
C ASP A 546 4.51 16.13 13.92
N PRO A 547 5.18 16.50 15.02
CA PRO A 547 4.95 17.78 15.68
C PRO A 547 5.54 18.97 14.92
N ILE A 548 6.43 18.73 13.96
CA ILE A 548 7.00 19.78 13.11
C ILE A 548 6.04 20.08 11.96
N ASP A 549 5.46 19.06 11.35
CA ASP A 549 4.47 19.23 10.28
C ASP A 549 3.15 19.80 10.83
N ARG A 550 2.70 19.32 12.00
CA ARG A 550 1.46 19.72 12.66
C ARG A 550 1.72 20.63 13.86
N ASP A 551 2.27 21.78 13.58
CA ASP A 551 2.67 22.78 14.58
C ASP A 551 1.50 23.63 15.13
N ALA A 552 1.80 24.71 15.84
CA ALA A 552 0.81 25.59 16.49
C ALA A 552 -0.21 26.21 15.51
N ARG A 553 0.05 26.26 14.20
CA ARG A 553 -0.91 26.75 13.18
C ARG A 553 -2.17 25.90 13.10
N PHE A 554 -2.10 24.63 13.49
CA PHE A 554 -3.22 23.69 13.48
C PHE A 554 -3.94 23.61 14.84
N ASN A 555 -3.45 24.32 15.85
CA ASN A 555 -4.03 24.28 17.19
C ASN A 555 -5.01 25.45 17.39
N GLY A 556 -6.26 25.26 16.99
CA GLY A 556 -7.32 26.26 17.09
C GLY A 556 -8.69 25.63 17.09
N GLN A 557 -9.66 26.33 16.51
CA GLN A 557 -11.04 25.87 16.36
C GLN A 557 -11.34 25.69 14.88
N THR A 558 -11.95 24.54 14.55
CA THR A 558 -12.48 24.26 13.20
C THR A 558 -14.00 24.31 13.25
N SER A 559 -14.62 24.99 12.28
CA SER A 559 -16.07 25.06 12.16
C SER A 559 -16.55 24.44 10.84
N LEU A 560 -17.55 23.58 10.93
CA LEU A 560 -18.30 23.10 9.77
C LEU A 560 -19.57 23.94 9.61
N HIS A 561 -19.86 24.33 8.36
CA HIS A 561 -20.97 25.21 8.01
C HIS A 561 -22.04 24.47 7.22
N PHE A 562 -23.31 24.81 7.53
CA PHE A 562 -24.50 24.21 6.93
C PHE A 562 -25.42 25.32 6.39
N GLY A 563 -26.34 24.94 5.51
CA GLY A 563 -27.35 25.80 4.92
C GLY A 563 -27.77 25.30 3.54
N GLU A 564 -28.81 25.87 2.96
CA GLU A 564 -29.30 25.44 1.62
C GLU A 564 -28.21 25.58 0.53
N SER A 565 -27.46 26.70 0.54
CA SER A 565 -26.35 26.94 -0.38
C SER A 565 -25.02 26.29 0.02
N ARG A 566 -24.95 25.70 1.21
CA ARG A 566 -23.79 25.03 1.81
C ARG A 566 -24.24 23.73 2.46
N ALA A 567 -24.63 22.78 1.62
CA ALA A 567 -25.10 21.48 2.08
C ALA A 567 -23.96 20.45 1.99
N PRO A 568 -23.25 20.15 3.12
CA PRO A 568 -22.19 19.16 3.11
C PRO A 568 -22.77 17.76 2.91
N TYR A 569 -22.04 16.91 2.18
CA TYR A 569 -22.49 15.53 1.92
C TYR A 569 -21.34 14.53 1.77
N LEU A 570 -21.64 13.31 2.17
CA LEU A 570 -20.85 12.12 1.85
C LEU A 570 -21.45 11.47 0.59
N LEU A 571 -20.61 11.21 -0.42
CA LEU A 571 -20.98 10.47 -1.63
C LEU A 571 -20.63 9.00 -1.48
N LEU A 572 -21.64 8.14 -1.43
CA LEU A 572 -21.51 6.70 -1.22
C LEU A 572 -21.66 5.91 -2.54
N PRO A 573 -20.80 4.90 -2.78
CA PRO A 573 -20.91 3.97 -3.90
C PRO A 573 -21.85 2.81 -3.55
N ILE A 574 -23.15 3.02 -3.61
CA ILE A 574 -24.15 1.98 -3.36
C ILE A 574 -24.20 1.02 -4.55
N ILE A 575 -24.05 -0.27 -4.27
CA ILE A 575 -24.17 -1.31 -5.29
C ILE A 575 -25.58 -1.92 -5.23
N PRO A 576 -26.39 -1.76 -6.29
CA PRO A 576 -27.73 -2.36 -6.34
C PRO A 576 -27.65 -3.88 -6.27
N LYS A 577 -28.63 -4.49 -5.59
CA LYS A 577 -28.80 -5.94 -5.60
C LYS A 577 -29.01 -6.43 -7.06
N GLN A 578 -28.38 -7.53 -7.42
CA GLN A 578 -28.58 -8.19 -8.71
C GLN A 578 -29.84 -9.02 -8.70
#